data_3d166aea46d102065ac32f0b6e7dfb9d
#
_entry.id   3d166aea46d102065ac32f0b6e7dfb9d
#
_cell.length_a   1.000
_cell.length_b   1.000
_cell.length_c   1.000
_cell.angle_alpha   90.00
_cell.angle_beta   90.00
_cell.angle_gamma   90.00
#
_symmetry.space_group_name_H-M   'P 1'
#
loop_
_entity.id
_entity.type
_entity.pdbx_description
1 polymer ?
#
loop_
_entity_poly.entity_id
_entity_poly.type
_entity_poly.pdbx_seq_one_letter_code
_entity_poly.pdbx_strand_id
1 'polypeptide(L)'
;MTDEVLSDQAVTPAKVASKKKTAGENTGTLQPKGEEGRLSLLMRRFVYRFLRLIARMLCVLWFRIRVEGRHHVPSQGGGMLLSTHQSGLDPILVGLACNRNLNFLARSTLFKNPAFSFFLKIVDSIEIDRERGGLSGLREMLSRLRSGKVVLLFPEGTRTDDGSIGVVKPGFFPIAKRSDVPLIPVAIVGAFECMPKGSKWIFPKPIAVVFGKPIPPEDYRNWSEEQAVRAVAGSLGDLHQRGKNSIEGMY
;
A
#
# COMPACT_ATOMS: atom_id res chain seq x y z
N MET A 1 -62.79 8.12 -45.78
CA MET A 1 -62.54 8.63 -47.15
C MET A 1 -61.02 8.69 -47.23
N THR A 2 -60.61 7.82 -47.80
CA THR A 2 -59.99 7.13 -48.96
C THR A 2 -58.56 6.78 -48.56
N ASP A 3 -58.20 5.52 -48.32
CA ASP A 3 -57.80 4.42 -49.22
C ASP A 3 -56.83 4.86 -50.33
N GLU A 4 -55.61 4.29 -50.30
CA GLU A 4 -54.90 3.66 -51.41
C GLU A 4 -53.54 3.19 -50.89
N VAL A 5 -53.34 1.90 -50.71
CA VAL A 5 -53.05 0.79 -51.62
C VAL A 5 -51.57 0.72 -52.03
N LEU A 6 -50.93 -0.32 -51.47
CA LEU A 6 -49.95 -1.28 -52.00
C LEU A 6 -48.99 -0.86 -53.11
N SER A 7 -47.69 -1.08 -52.87
CA SER A 7 -46.92 -1.86 -53.86
C SER A 7 -45.74 -2.61 -53.18
N ASP A 8 -45.92 -3.89 -53.30
CA ASP A 8 -44.99 -4.99 -53.06
C ASP A 8 -43.79 -4.89 -53.99
N GLN A 9 -42.60 -4.93 -53.48
CA GLN A 9 -41.41 -5.29 -54.25
C GLN A 9 -40.54 -6.23 -53.44
N ALA A 10 -40.63 -7.47 -53.81
CA ALA A 10 -39.77 -8.58 -53.43
C ALA A 10 -38.30 -8.30 -53.77
N VAL A 11 -37.43 -8.33 -52.76
CA VAL A 11 -35.97 -8.36 -52.96
C VAL A 11 -35.45 -9.73 -52.52
N THR A 12 -34.91 -10.42 -53.49
CA THR A 12 -34.28 -11.74 -53.49
C THR A 12 -33.16 -11.86 -52.45
N PRO A 13 -33.00 -12.96 -51.71
CA PRO A 13 -31.91 -13.14 -50.76
C PRO A 13 -30.61 -13.49 -51.48
N ALA A 14 -29.62 -12.59 -51.32
CA ALA A 14 -28.26 -12.84 -51.73
C ALA A 14 -27.60 -13.87 -50.82
N LYS A 15 -27.04 -14.91 -51.43
CA LYS A 15 -26.21 -15.95 -50.83
C LYS A 15 -25.03 -15.35 -50.08
N VAL A 16 -25.05 -15.39 -48.74
CA VAL A 16 -23.87 -15.16 -47.93
C VAL A 16 -23.17 -16.50 -47.69
N ALA A 17 -22.02 -16.65 -48.30
CA ALA A 17 -21.15 -17.80 -48.14
C ALA A 17 -20.61 -17.83 -46.69
N SER A 18 -21.01 -18.88 -45.97
CA SER A 18 -20.52 -19.24 -44.64
C SER A 18 -19.03 -19.62 -44.72
N LYS A 19 -18.11 -18.73 -44.36
CA LYS A 19 -16.76 -19.12 -43.98
C LYS A 19 -16.79 -19.56 -42.51
N LYS A 20 -16.88 -20.87 -42.29
CA LYS A 20 -16.55 -21.50 -41.01
C LYS A 20 -15.09 -21.17 -40.67
N LYS A 21 -14.84 -20.20 -39.81
CA LYS A 21 -13.59 -20.10 -39.06
C LYS A 21 -13.70 -21.08 -37.90
N THR A 22 -12.94 -22.16 -38.00
CA THR A 22 -12.65 -23.07 -36.91
C THR A 22 -12.01 -22.24 -35.80
N ALA A 23 -12.76 -21.99 -34.71
CA ALA A 23 -12.24 -21.49 -33.46
C ALA A 23 -11.36 -22.58 -32.84
N GLY A 24 -10.06 -22.46 -33.00
CA GLY A 24 -9.10 -23.21 -32.20
C GLY A 24 -9.23 -22.74 -30.77
N GLU A 25 -9.76 -23.58 -29.92
CA GLU A 25 -9.68 -23.45 -28.47
C GLU A 25 -8.21 -23.43 -28.06
N ASN A 26 -7.69 -22.24 -27.89
CA ASN A 26 -6.40 -22.05 -27.22
C ASN A 26 -6.70 -21.78 -25.75
N THR A 27 -7.15 -22.79 -25.03
CA THR A 27 -7.12 -22.83 -23.57
C THR A 27 -5.65 -22.94 -23.14
N GLY A 28 -4.93 -21.83 -23.29
CA GLY A 28 -3.61 -21.66 -22.73
C GLY A 28 -3.70 -21.60 -21.20
N THR A 29 -3.93 -22.74 -20.58
CA THR A 29 -3.55 -22.98 -19.20
C THR A 29 -2.05 -22.69 -19.11
N LEU A 30 -1.71 -21.53 -18.51
CA LEU A 30 -0.36 -21.22 -18.12
C LEU A 30 0.08 -22.26 -17.08
N GLN A 31 0.56 -23.39 -17.55
CA GLN A 31 1.31 -24.32 -16.71
C GLN A 31 2.55 -23.57 -16.23
N PRO A 32 2.87 -23.63 -14.94
CA PRO A 32 4.11 -23.05 -14.44
C PRO A 32 5.25 -23.74 -15.15
N LYS A 33 6.04 -22.96 -15.90
CA LYS A 33 7.32 -23.42 -16.48
C LYS A 33 8.12 -24.14 -15.38
N GLY A 34 8.60 -25.32 -15.68
CA GLY A 34 9.18 -26.31 -14.83
C GLY A 34 10.20 -25.84 -13.77
N GLU A 35 10.90 -26.75 -13.15
CA GLU A 35 11.80 -26.56 -11.99
C GLU A 35 12.67 -25.30 -12.03
N GLU A 36 13.10 -24.83 -13.19
CA GLU A 36 13.83 -23.58 -13.38
C GLU A 36 13.04 -22.33 -12.94
N GLY A 37 11.73 -22.32 -13.16
CA GLY A 37 10.85 -21.23 -12.70
C GLY A 37 10.68 -21.22 -11.17
N ARG A 38 10.63 -22.40 -10.56
CA ARG A 38 10.54 -22.55 -9.09
C ARG A 38 11.87 -22.16 -8.42
N LEU A 39 12.99 -22.55 -8.98
CA LEU A 39 14.32 -22.21 -8.48
C LEU A 39 14.57 -20.69 -8.57
N SER A 40 14.17 -20.07 -9.67
CA SER A 40 14.26 -18.60 -9.82
C SER A 40 13.39 -17.84 -8.82
N LEU A 41 12.19 -18.32 -8.52
CA LEU A 41 11.32 -17.74 -7.49
C LEU A 41 11.88 -17.90 -6.08
N LEU A 42 12.45 -19.06 -5.76
CA LEU A 42 13.10 -19.31 -4.47
C LEU A 42 14.34 -18.43 -4.31
N MET A 43 15.15 -18.32 -5.37
CA MET A 43 16.34 -17.45 -5.40
C MET A 43 15.93 -15.98 -5.19
N ARG A 44 14.91 -15.50 -5.88
CA ARG A 44 14.38 -14.12 -5.69
C ARG A 44 13.90 -13.90 -4.25
N ARG A 45 13.20 -14.86 -3.65
CA ARG A 45 12.76 -14.78 -2.24
C ARG A 45 13.93 -14.77 -1.28
N PHE A 46 14.95 -15.58 -1.55
CA PHE A 46 16.18 -15.63 -0.74
C PHE A 46 16.94 -14.31 -0.82
N VAL A 47 17.21 -13.82 -2.04
CA VAL A 47 17.87 -12.53 -2.27
C VAL A 47 17.11 -11.38 -1.61
N TYR A 48 15.79 -11.34 -1.75
CA TYR A 48 14.96 -10.33 -1.08
C TYR A 48 15.10 -10.40 0.44
N ARG A 49 15.02 -11.59 1.04
CA ARG A 49 15.18 -11.76 2.49
C ARG A 49 16.57 -11.36 2.97
N PHE A 50 17.59 -11.71 2.21
CA PHE A 50 18.98 -11.38 2.50
C PHE A 50 19.22 -9.86 2.43
N LEU A 51 18.79 -9.21 1.35
CA LEU A 51 18.87 -7.75 1.20
C LEU A 51 18.09 -7.03 2.29
N ARG A 52 16.91 -7.54 2.65
CA ARG A 52 16.11 -7.00 3.76
C ARG A 52 16.83 -7.14 5.11
N LEU A 53 17.51 -8.24 5.34
CA LEU A 53 18.31 -8.43 6.56
C LEU A 53 19.47 -7.43 6.62
N ILE A 54 20.22 -7.28 5.53
CA ILE A 54 21.30 -6.28 5.44
C ILE A 54 20.74 -4.88 5.67
N ALA A 55 19.67 -4.51 5.01
CA ALA A 55 19.04 -3.21 5.19
C ALA A 55 18.57 -2.97 6.64
N ARG A 56 18.04 -3.99 7.31
CA ARG A 56 17.71 -3.92 8.74
C ARG A 56 18.95 -3.69 9.60
N MET A 57 20.03 -4.42 9.34
CA MET A 57 21.29 -4.24 10.07
C MET A 57 21.84 -2.83 9.88
N LEU A 58 21.87 -2.33 8.64
CA LEU A 58 22.29 -0.96 8.34
C LEU A 58 21.39 0.08 9.03
N CYS A 59 20.08 -0.10 9.02
CA CYS A 59 19.16 0.79 9.74
C CYS A 59 19.39 0.77 11.26
N VAL A 60 19.65 -0.40 11.83
CA VAL A 60 19.95 -0.51 13.27
C VAL A 60 21.26 0.19 13.61
N LEU A 61 22.31 -0.01 12.82
CA LEU A 61 23.63 0.57 13.05
C LEU A 61 23.67 2.08 12.77
N TRP A 62 23.02 2.51 11.66
CA TRP A 62 23.07 3.90 11.22
C TRP A 62 22.08 4.80 11.94
N PHE A 63 20.82 4.33 12.10
CA PHE A 63 19.74 5.11 12.72
C PHE A 63 19.44 4.70 14.17
N ARG A 64 20.16 3.72 14.72
CA ARG A 64 19.87 3.18 16.05
C ARG A 64 18.36 2.91 16.24
N ILE A 65 17.74 2.29 15.20
CA ILE A 65 16.29 2.13 15.12
C ILE A 65 15.75 1.27 16.25
N ARG A 66 14.71 1.74 16.92
CA ARG A 66 13.93 0.99 17.90
C ARG A 66 12.57 0.64 17.30
N VAL A 67 12.16 -0.60 17.49
CA VAL A 67 10.88 -1.09 16.98
C VAL A 67 10.09 -1.72 18.11
N GLU A 68 8.89 -1.20 18.35
CA GLU A 68 7.98 -1.69 19.35
C GLU A 68 6.67 -2.19 18.73
N GLY A 69 6.01 -3.15 19.38
CA GLY A 69 4.65 -3.59 19.04
C GLY A 69 4.49 -4.28 17.68
N ARG A 70 5.58 -4.71 17.00
CA ARG A 70 5.48 -5.37 15.68
C ARG A 70 4.59 -6.62 15.65
N HIS A 71 4.36 -7.24 16.80
CA HIS A 71 3.47 -8.40 16.95
C HIS A 71 1.99 -8.03 16.80
N HIS A 72 1.64 -6.76 16.88
CA HIS A 72 0.29 -6.25 16.62
C HIS A 72 -0.10 -6.34 15.13
N VAL A 73 0.87 -6.47 14.22
CA VAL A 73 0.55 -6.71 12.81
C VAL A 73 0.11 -8.15 12.63
N PRO A 74 -1.11 -8.41 12.17
CA PRO A 74 -1.62 -9.78 12.00
C PRO A 74 -0.69 -10.63 11.14
N SER A 75 -0.39 -11.86 11.58
CA SER A 75 0.49 -12.78 10.83
C SER A 75 -0.16 -13.25 9.52
N GLN A 76 -1.48 -13.30 9.48
CA GLN A 76 -2.30 -13.67 8.31
C GLN A 76 -3.43 -12.68 8.11
N GLY A 77 -4.09 -12.76 6.95
CA GLY A 77 -5.18 -11.86 6.59
C GLY A 77 -4.70 -10.46 6.17
N GLY A 78 -5.66 -9.63 5.77
CA GLY A 78 -5.41 -8.23 5.42
C GLY A 78 -5.18 -7.36 6.65
N GLY A 79 -4.58 -6.19 6.46
CA GLY A 79 -4.42 -5.19 7.51
C GLY A 79 -4.07 -3.83 6.92
N MET A 80 -4.58 -2.77 7.52
CA MET A 80 -4.30 -1.41 7.11
C MET A 80 -3.43 -0.71 8.15
N LEU A 81 -2.17 -0.46 7.83
CA LEU A 81 -1.28 0.35 8.66
C LEU A 81 -1.56 1.83 8.40
N LEU A 82 -1.92 2.55 9.45
CA LEU A 82 -2.16 4.00 9.42
C LEU A 82 -0.98 4.67 10.14
N SER A 83 -0.06 5.23 9.37
CA SER A 83 1.22 5.75 9.90
C SER A 83 1.30 7.26 9.86
N THR A 84 1.98 7.85 10.86
CA THR A 84 2.48 9.23 10.76
C THR A 84 3.44 9.37 9.58
N HIS A 85 3.53 10.57 8.99
CA HIS A 85 4.33 10.82 7.79
C HIS A 85 5.34 11.94 7.99
N GLN A 86 6.55 11.59 8.42
CA GLN A 86 7.61 12.53 8.73
C GLN A 86 8.63 12.72 7.60
N SER A 87 8.91 11.65 6.85
CA SER A 87 10.04 11.61 5.92
C SER A 87 9.75 10.82 4.65
N GLY A 88 10.55 11.01 3.62
CA GLY A 88 10.57 10.11 2.46
C GLY A 88 11.08 8.69 2.80
N LEU A 89 11.70 8.52 3.96
CA LEU A 89 12.19 7.23 4.45
C LEU A 89 11.08 6.37 5.08
N ASP A 90 9.94 6.95 5.46
CA ASP A 90 8.91 6.28 6.26
C ASP A 90 8.43 4.94 5.67
N PRO A 91 8.11 4.81 4.36
CA PRO A 91 7.68 3.54 3.81
C PRO A 91 8.73 2.44 3.97
N ILE A 92 10.02 2.81 3.86
CA ILE A 92 11.15 1.89 4.01
C ILE A 92 11.29 1.49 5.48
N LEU A 93 11.25 2.47 6.39
CA LEU A 93 11.39 2.25 7.83
C LEU A 93 10.29 1.33 8.37
N VAL A 94 9.02 1.63 8.05
CA VAL A 94 7.89 0.77 8.44
C VAL A 94 8.00 -0.60 7.79
N GLY A 95 8.37 -0.67 6.50
CA GLY A 95 8.58 -1.92 5.78
C GLY A 95 9.66 -2.81 6.39
N LEU A 96 10.78 -2.22 6.83
CA LEU A 96 11.85 -2.93 7.52
C LEU A 96 11.45 -3.33 8.95
N ALA A 97 10.71 -2.48 9.66
CA ALA A 97 10.24 -2.73 11.02
C ALA A 97 9.15 -3.82 11.06
N CYS A 98 8.30 -3.91 10.04
CA CYS A 98 7.22 -4.88 9.95
C CYS A 98 7.72 -6.30 9.70
N ASN A 99 7.01 -7.33 10.22
CA ASN A 99 7.33 -8.74 9.97
C ASN A 99 6.72 -9.27 8.66
N ARG A 100 5.86 -8.47 8.02
CA ARG A 100 5.18 -8.82 6.75
C ARG A 100 5.63 -7.89 5.62
N ASN A 101 5.45 -8.35 4.41
CA ASN A 101 5.61 -7.48 3.24
C ASN A 101 4.50 -6.45 3.23
N LEU A 102 4.87 -5.19 3.09
CA LEU A 102 3.94 -4.08 3.01
C LEU A 102 3.74 -3.68 1.55
N ASN A 103 2.50 -3.37 1.23
CA ASN A 103 2.16 -2.65 0.01
C ASN A 103 1.89 -1.20 0.40
N PHE A 104 2.50 -0.25 -0.26
CA PHE A 104 2.26 1.17 -0.02
C PHE A 104 1.99 1.92 -1.31
N LEU A 105 1.32 3.05 -1.17
CA LEU A 105 0.92 3.88 -2.29
C LEU A 105 2.10 4.79 -2.70
N ALA A 106 2.57 4.63 -3.92
CA ALA A 106 3.64 5.47 -4.47
C ALA A 106 3.12 6.28 -5.66
N ARG A 107 3.52 7.55 -5.75
CA ARG A 107 3.15 8.40 -6.90
C ARG A 107 3.76 7.86 -8.19
N SER A 108 3.03 7.92 -9.29
CA SER A 108 3.48 7.54 -10.62
C SER A 108 4.79 8.24 -11.03
N THR A 109 5.00 9.48 -10.58
CA THR A 109 6.24 10.22 -10.82
C THR A 109 7.49 9.54 -10.26
N LEU A 110 7.37 8.76 -9.18
CA LEU A 110 8.50 8.02 -8.59
C LEU A 110 8.94 6.83 -9.47
N PHE A 111 8.03 6.29 -10.27
CA PHE A 111 8.33 5.20 -11.20
C PHE A 111 9.07 5.66 -12.46
N LYS A 112 9.16 6.98 -12.72
CA LYS A 112 9.91 7.54 -13.85
C LYS A 112 11.43 7.36 -13.71
N ASN A 113 11.95 7.31 -12.48
CA ASN A 113 13.36 7.01 -12.23
C ASN A 113 13.57 5.49 -12.24
N PRO A 114 14.41 4.91 -13.13
CA PRO A 114 14.55 3.47 -13.31
C PRO A 114 15.06 2.76 -12.06
N ALA A 115 16.01 3.34 -11.32
CA ALA A 115 16.55 2.76 -10.10
C ALA A 115 15.48 2.74 -8.99
N PHE A 116 14.72 3.83 -8.85
CA PHE A 116 13.65 3.93 -7.87
C PHE A 116 12.44 3.06 -8.25
N SER A 117 12.12 2.97 -9.54
CA SER A 117 11.10 2.08 -10.08
C SER A 117 11.41 0.60 -9.78
N PHE A 118 12.67 0.20 -9.97
CA PHE A 118 13.11 -1.14 -9.63
C PHE A 118 12.91 -1.44 -8.12
N PHE A 119 13.32 -0.51 -7.26
CA PHE A 119 13.12 -0.62 -5.81
C PHE A 119 11.63 -0.70 -5.44
N LEU A 120 10.79 0.19 -5.98
CA LEU A 120 9.34 0.22 -5.74
C LEU A 120 8.65 -1.10 -6.17
N LYS A 121 9.11 -1.71 -7.26
CA LYS A 121 8.63 -3.02 -7.72
C LYS A 121 9.07 -4.17 -6.78
N ILE A 122 10.29 -4.11 -6.25
CA ILE A 122 10.78 -5.10 -5.27
C ILE A 122 9.91 -5.09 -4.01
N VAL A 123 9.54 -3.90 -3.54
CA VAL A 123 8.70 -3.73 -2.33
C VAL A 123 7.19 -3.82 -2.62
N ASP A 124 6.82 -4.22 -3.83
CA ASP A 124 5.42 -4.42 -4.26
C ASP A 124 4.53 -3.19 -3.99
N SER A 125 5.06 -1.98 -4.30
CA SER A 125 4.32 -0.74 -4.12
C SER A 125 3.20 -0.60 -5.14
N ILE A 126 2.12 0.09 -4.73
CA ILE A 126 0.97 0.39 -5.59
C ILE A 126 1.20 1.74 -6.26
N GLU A 127 1.23 1.76 -7.58
CA GLU A 127 1.31 3.00 -8.33
C GLU A 127 -0.03 3.75 -8.28
N ILE A 128 0.02 5.04 -7.90
CA ILE A 128 -1.14 5.94 -7.96
C ILE A 128 -0.87 7.08 -8.90
N ASP A 129 -1.71 7.19 -9.91
CA ASP A 129 -1.86 8.37 -10.73
C ASP A 129 -2.95 9.28 -10.12
N ARG A 130 -2.52 10.32 -9.43
CA ARG A 130 -3.44 11.30 -8.81
C ARG A 130 -4.16 12.16 -9.84
N GLU A 131 -3.56 12.34 -11.02
CA GLU A 131 -4.12 13.15 -12.10
C GLU A 131 -5.32 12.44 -12.77
N ARG A 132 -5.33 11.10 -12.77
CA ARG A 132 -6.43 10.27 -13.27
C ARG A 132 -7.50 9.93 -12.22
N GLY A 133 -7.62 10.73 -11.17
CA GLY A 133 -8.69 10.62 -10.19
C GLY A 133 -8.52 9.54 -9.12
N GLY A 134 -7.38 8.86 -9.04
CA GLY A 134 -7.04 7.94 -7.93
C GLY A 134 -7.90 6.68 -7.79
N LEU A 135 -8.97 6.51 -8.59
CA LEU A 135 -9.92 5.37 -8.48
C LEU A 135 -9.26 4.02 -8.74
N SER A 136 -8.30 3.96 -9.66
CA SER A 136 -7.54 2.75 -9.93
C SER A 136 -6.69 2.31 -8.73
N GLY A 137 -6.01 3.25 -8.09
CA GLY A 137 -5.24 2.99 -6.87
C GLY A 137 -6.12 2.54 -5.70
N LEU A 138 -7.32 3.13 -5.56
CA LEU A 138 -8.29 2.72 -4.55
C LEU A 138 -8.77 1.28 -4.77
N ARG A 139 -9.12 0.92 -6.01
CA ARG A 139 -9.54 -0.45 -6.36
C ARG A 139 -8.42 -1.47 -6.09
N GLU A 140 -7.20 -1.14 -6.48
CA GLU A 140 -6.03 -1.99 -6.25
C GLU A 140 -5.76 -2.18 -4.76
N MET A 141 -5.85 -1.10 -3.96
CA MET A 141 -5.72 -1.17 -2.50
C MET A 141 -6.76 -2.10 -1.88
N LEU A 142 -8.04 -1.94 -2.25
CA LEU A 142 -9.12 -2.81 -1.78
C LEU A 142 -8.90 -4.27 -2.18
N SER A 143 -8.45 -4.52 -3.41
CA SER A 143 -8.12 -5.86 -3.90
C SER A 143 -7.01 -6.50 -3.06
N ARG A 144 -5.95 -5.75 -2.77
CA ARG A 144 -4.83 -6.24 -1.95
C ARG A 144 -5.23 -6.52 -0.51
N LEU A 145 -5.98 -5.62 0.13
CA LEU A 145 -6.49 -5.83 1.49
C LEU A 145 -7.34 -7.10 1.58
N ARG A 146 -8.27 -7.29 0.64
CA ARG A 146 -9.14 -8.48 0.57
C ARG A 146 -8.37 -9.77 0.25
N SER A 147 -7.27 -9.68 -0.48
CA SER A 147 -6.37 -10.82 -0.75
C SER A 147 -5.43 -11.15 0.41
N GLY A 148 -5.65 -10.55 1.58
CA GLY A 148 -4.87 -10.83 2.78
C GLY A 148 -3.53 -10.11 2.85
N LYS A 149 -3.32 -9.06 2.06
CA LYS A 149 -2.09 -8.25 2.11
C LYS A 149 -2.20 -7.10 3.11
N VAL A 150 -1.05 -6.63 3.58
CA VAL A 150 -0.97 -5.47 4.48
C VAL A 150 -0.64 -4.23 3.66
N VAL A 151 -1.46 -3.20 3.80
CA VAL A 151 -1.31 -1.93 3.08
C VAL A 151 -0.93 -0.83 4.05
N LEU A 152 0.11 -0.07 3.72
CA LEU A 152 0.53 1.12 4.45
C LEU A 152 -0.09 2.37 3.83
N LEU A 153 -0.70 3.19 4.68
CA LEU A 153 -1.32 4.44 4.31
C LEU A 153 -0.92 5.54 5.29
N PHE A 154 -0.73 6.74 4.77
CA PHE A 154 -0.45 7.93 5.56
C PHE A 154 -1.72 8.80 5.57
N PRO A 155 -2.50 8.78 6.66
CA PRO A 155 -3.80 9.47 6.68
C PRO A 155 -3.68 10.99 6.69
N GLU A 156 -2.50 11.54 6.98
CA GLU A 156 -2.21 12.97 6.87
C GLU A 156 -2.20 13.46 5.41
N GLY A 157 -1.88 12.56 4.46
CA GLY A 157 -1.83 12.82 3.01
C GLY A 157 -0.63 13.63 2.54
N THR A 158 0.18 14.15 3.45
CA THR A 158 1.44 14.86 3.17
C THR A 158 2.43 14.61 4.30
N ARG A 159 3.72 14.83 4.04
CA ARG A 159 4.75 14.81 5.09
C ARG A 159 4.63 16.07 5.95
N THR A 160 5.00 15.93 7.22
CA THR A 160 5.13 17.08 8.14
C THR A 160 6.22 18.05 7.66
N ASP A 161 6.07 19.30 8.07
CA ASP A 161 7.04 20.36 7.80
C ASP A 161 7.93 20.68 9.04
N ASP A 162 7.54 20.18 10.22
CA ASP A 162 8.18 20.48 11.52
C ASP A 162 8.42 19.25 12.43
N GLY A 163 8.10 18.04 11.96
CA GLY A 163 8.23 16.81 12.75
C GLY A 163 7.00 16.50 13.63
N SER A 164 6.00 17.37 13.70
CA SER A 164 4.75 17.13 14.41
C SER A 164 3.84 16.14 13.64
N ILE A 165 2.80 15.63 14.31
CA ILE A 165 1.75 14.84 13.66
C ILE A 165 0.80 15.80 12.96
N GLY A 166 0.61 15.59 11.67
CA GLY A 166 -0.36 16.35 10.88
C GLY A 166 -1.81 15.94 11.12
N VAL A 167 -2.73 16.69 10.52
CA VAL A 167 -4.17 16.41 10.64
C VAL A 167 -4.52 15.10 9.94
N VAL A 168 -5.11 14.17 10.68
CA VAL A 168 -5.64 12.91 10.15
C VAL A 168 -6.88 13.17 9.31
N LYS A 169 -6.86 12.79 8.03
CA LYS A 169 -7.96 12.94 7.09
C LYS A 169 -8.83 11.69 7.03
N PRO A 170 -10.16 11.81 6.82
CA PRO A 170 -11.08 10.68 6.88
C PRO A 170 -10.95 9.69 5.70
N GLY A 171 -10.19 10.00 4.64
CA GLY A 171 -10.11 9.23 3.40
C GLY A 171 -9.72 7.75 3.54
N PHE A 172 -9.12 7.34 4.66
CA PHE A 172 -8.85 5.93 4.96
C PHE A 172 -10.11 5.14 5.34
N PHE A 173 -11.10 5.81 5.94
CA PHE A 173 -12.23 5.15 6.59
C PHE A 173 -13.20 4.44 5.62
N PRO A 174 -13.60 5.04 4.48
CA PRO A 174 -14.36 4.31 3.47
C PRO A 174 -13.65 3.07 2.91
N ILE A 175 -12.32 3.09 2.88
CA ILE A 175 -11.50 1.95 2.46
C ILE A 175 -11.55 0.86 3.54
N ALA A 176 -11.40 1.25 4.80
CA ALA A 176 -11.49 0.35 5.95
C ALA A 176 -12.83 -0.39 5.97
N LYS A 177 -13.94 0.35 5.91
CA LYS A 177 -15.30 -0.23 5.88
C LYS A 177 -15.52 -1.20 4.72
N ARG A 178 -14.98 -0.91 3.53
CA ARG A 178 -15.14 -1.77 2.35
C ARG A 178 -14.23 -3.00 2.35
N SER A 179 -13.10 -2.94 3.01
CA SER A 179 -12.13 -4.03 3.07
C SER A 179 -12.31 -4.94 4.27
N ASP A 180 -12.94 -4.45 5.33
CA ASP A 180 -13.25 -5.17 6.57
C ASP A 180 -11.99 -5.79 7.20
N VAL A 181 -10.94 -4.99 7.35
CA VAL A 181 -9.64 -5.41 7.89
C VAL A 181 -9.25 -4.59 9.12
N PRO A 182 -8.46 -5.13 10.06
CA PRO A 182 -7.99 -4.38 11.21
C PRO A 182 -7.17 -3.15 10.80
N LEU A 183 -7.37 -2.04 11.53
CA LEU A 183 -6.59 -0.82 11.42
C LEU A 183 -5.47 -0.87 12.46
N ILE A 184 -4.24 -0.70 12.03
CA ILE A 184 -3.06 -0.73 12.90
C ILE A 184 -2.41 0.66 12.88
N PRO A 185 -2.58 1.48 13.93
CA PRO A 185 -1.89 2.76 14.04
C PRO A 185 -0.37 2.54 14.17
N VAL A 186 0.43 3.36 13.50
CA VAL A 186 1.89 3.31 13.56
C VAL A 186 2.44 4.71 13.72
N ALA A 187 3.29 4.94 14.70
CA ALA A 187 4.02 6.19 14.82
C ALA A 187 5.49 5.99 14.41
N ILE A 188 6.00 6.94 13.65
CA ILE A 188 7.43 7.09 13.34
C ILE A 188 7.90 8.34 14.04
N VAL A 189 9.04 8.27 14.71
CA VAL A 189 9.67 9.38 15.42
C VAL A 189 11.14 9.45 15.05
N GLY A 190 11.70 10.63 14.85
CA GLY A 190 13.09 10.85 14.50
C GLY A 190 13.39 10.80 12.99
N ALA A 191 12.43 10.40 12.17
CA ALA A 191 12.63 10.32 10.72
C ALA A 191 12.65 11.72 10.05
N PHE A 192 11.98 12.71 10.64
CA PHE A 192 12.06 14.10 10.19
C PHE A 192 13.48 14.63 10.38
N GLU A 193 14.08 14.43 11.53
CA GLU A 193 15.44 14.86 11.86
C GLU A 193 16.49 14.15 10.99
N CYS A 194 16.19 12.92 10.56
CA CYS A 194 17.05 12.17 9.64
C CYS A 194 17.01 12.72 8.22
N MET A 195 15.82 12.99 7.69
CA MET A 195 15.63 13.49 6.32
C MET A 195 14.35 14.33 6.23
N PRO A 196 14.43 15.65 6.57
CA PRO A 196 13.31 16.57 6.41
C PRO A 196 12.75 16.61 4.99
N LYS A 197 11.54 17.10 4.85
CA LYS A 197 10.90 17.30 3.54
C LYS A 197 11.75 18.25 2.68
N GLY A 198 12.13 17.80 1.49
CA GLY A 198 13.00 18.56 0.56
C GLY A 198 14.48 18.30 0.72
N SER A 199 14.93 17.68 1.83
CA SER A 199 16.33 17.30 1.99
C SER A 199 16.75 16.21 0.99
N LYS A 200 17.98 16.33 0.51
CA LYS A 200 18.67 15.27 -0.27
C LYS A 200 19.65 14.47 0.59
N TRP A 201 19.92 14.94 1.79
CA TRP A 201 20.88 14.33 2.72
C TRP A 201 20.17 13.55 3.80
N ILE A 202 20.76 12.44 4.21
CA ILE A 202 20.27 11.57 5.28
C ILE A 202 21.26 11.66 6.45
N PHE A 203 20.77 12.11 7.60
CA PHE A 203 21.57 12.24 8.83
C PHE A 203 21.33 11.04 9.74
N PRO A 204 22.37 10.51 10.39
CA PRO A 204 22.25 9.39 11.34
C PRO A 204 21.66 9.88 12.66
N LYS A 205 20.36 9.85 12.80
CA LYS A 205 19.63 10.18 14.02
C LYS A 205 18.85 8.96 14.51
N PRO A 206 18.59 8.85 15.83
CA PRO A 206 17.76 7.78 16.37
C PRO A 206 16.36 7.81 15.78
N ILE A 207 15.80 6.63 15.50
CA ILE A 207 14.45 6.46 14.97
C ILE A 207 13.68 5.47 15.84
N ALA A 208 12.43 5.79 16.15
CA ALA A 208 11.48 4.81 16.69
C ALA A 208 10.36 4.52 15.68
N VAL A 209 9.98 3.25 15.57
CA VAL A 209 8.78 2.80 14.86
C VAL A 209 7.92 2.01 15.83
N VAL A 210 6.77 2.56 16.21
CA VAL A 210 5.89 2.01 17.25
C VAL A 210 4.56 1.60 16.62
N PHE A 211 4.26 0.28 16.67
CA PHE A 211 3.00 -0.28 16.21
C PHE A 211 2.02 -0.34 17.36
N GLY A 212 0.86 0.27 17.19
CA GLY A 212 -0.25 0.25 18.15
C GLY A 212 -1.07 -1.04 18.09
N LYS A 213 -1.94 -1.20 19.07
CA LYS A 213 -2.91 -2.29 19.07
C LYS A 213 -3.82 -2.18 17.85
N PRO A 214 -4.16 -3.29 17.17
CA PRO A 214 -5.10 -3.26 16.06
C PRO A 214 -6.49 -2.86 16.55
N ILE A 215 -7.17 -2.04 15.77
CA ILE A 215 -8.59 -1.72 15.93
C ILE A 215 -9.33 -2.67 14.98
N PRO A 216 -10.04 -3.68 15.51
CA PRO A 216 -10.68 -4.67 14.67
C PRO A 216 -11.95 -4.13 14.02
N PRO A 217 -12.44 -4.73 12.91
CA PRO A 217 -13.60 -4.24 12.17
C PRO A 217 -14.87 -4.12 13.02
N GLU A 218 -15.09 -5.02 13.96
CA GLU A 218 -16.23 -5.02 14.89
C GLU A 218 -16.32 -3.73 15.70
N ASP A 219 -15.19 -3.10 16.05
CA ASP A 219 -15.16 -1.87 16.83
C ASP A 219 -15.57 -0.66 15.96
N TYR A 220 -15.09 -0.58 14.72
CA TYR A 220 -15.24 0.63 13.91
C TYR A 220 -16.37 0.59 12.87
N ARG A 221 -17.04 -0.55 12.65
CA ARG A 221 -18.13 -0.68 11.66
C ARG A 221 -19.22 0.38 11.80
N ASN A 222 -19.58 0.70 13.03
CA ASN A 222 -20.65 1.63 13.37
C ASN A 222 -20.14 3.07 13.61
N TRP A 223 -18.84 3.32 13.48
CA TRP A 223 -18.30 4.66 13.69
C TRP A 223 -18.71 5.61 12.57
N SER A 224 -18.86 6.88 12.95
CA SER A 224 -18.82 7.98 11.99
C SER A 224 -17.37 8.23 11.51
N GLU A 225 -17.22 8.99 10.43
CA GLU A 225 -15.88 9.41 9.98
C GLU A 225 -15.11 10.18 11.05
N GLU A 226 -15.81 11.05 11.80
CA GLU A 226 -15.21 11.83 12.87
C GLU A 226 -14.75 10.97 14.05
N GLN A 227 -15.53 9.93 14.40
CA GLN A 227 -15.13 8.97 15.43
C GLN A 227 -13.89 8.19 15.01
N ALA A 228 -13.83 7.73 13.75
CA ALA A 228 -12.68 7.03 13.21
C ALA A 228 -11.42 7.91 13.18
N VAL A 229 -11.56 9.16 12.73
CA VAL A 229 -10.46 10.15 12.72
C VAL A 229 -9.95 10.40 14.14
N ARG A 230 -10.84 10.63 15.11
CA ARG A 230 -10.48 10.85 16.52
C ARG A 230 -9.74 9.67 17.12
N ALA A 231 -10.26 8.46 16.93
CA ALA A 231 -9.66 7.25 17.47
C ALA A 231 -8.25 7.00 16.91
N VAL A 232 -8.09 7.15 15.60
CA VAL A 232 -6.78 7.00 14.93
C VAL A 232 -5.82 8.12 15.34
N ALA A 233 -6.26 9.38 15.36
CA ALA A 233 -5.42 10.51 15.75
C ALA A 233 -4.95 10.39 17.21
N GLY A 234 -5.83 10.01 18.13
CA GLY A 234 -5.48 9.75 19.53
C GLY A 234 -4.45 8.64 19.66
N SER A 235 -4.68 7.51 18.98
CA SER A 235 -3.73 6.39 18.97
C SER A 235 -2.36 6.81 18.42
N LEU A 236 -2.32 7.58 17.33
CA LEU A 236 -1.06 8.08 16.75
C LEU A 236 -0.33 9.03 17.72
N GLY A 237 -1.07 9.88 18.43
CA GLY A 237 -0.52 10.78 19.46
C GLY A 237 0.17 10.01 20.59
N ASP A 238 -0.50 9.01 21.16
CA ASP A 238 0.03 8.17 22.23
C ASP A 238 1.27 7.40 21.79
N LEU A 239 1.23 6.81 20.59
CA LEU A 239 2.35 6.06 20.03
C LEU A 239 3.54 6.96 19.72
N HIS A 240 3.28 8.17 19.23
CA HIS A 240 4.33 9.16 18.96
C HIS A 240 5.03 9.57 20.25
N GLN A 241 4.29 9.83 21.33
CA GLN A 241 4.89 10.15 22.62
C GLN A 241 5.71 8.98 23.17
N ARG A 242 5.21 7.74 23.05
CA ARG A 242 5.99 6.53 23.41
C ARG A 242 7.26 6.42 22.58
N GLY A 243 7.19 6.69 21.27
CA GLY A 243 8.35 6.68 20.39
C GLY A 243 9.38 7.74 20.81
N LYS A 244 8.95 8.96 21.17
CA LYS A 244 9.85 10.00 21.70
C LYS A 244 10.58 9.52 22.95
N ASN A 245 9.84 8.99 23.92
CA ASN A 245 10.42 8.51 25.18
C ASN A 245 11.42 7.35 24.91
N SER A 246 11.17 6.50 23.91
CA SER A 246 12.05 5.35 23.63
C SER A 246 13.41 5.74 23.02
N ILE A 247 13.51 6.92 22.38
CA ILE A 247 14.77 7.42 21.80
C ILE A 247 15.33 8.62 22.56
N GLU A 248 14.66 9.07 23.60
CA GLU A 248 15.17 10.10 24.50
C GLU A 248 16.50 9.64 25.13
N GLY A 249 17.50 10.53 25.13
CA GLY A 249 18.87 10.19 25.60
C GLY A 249 19.74 9.41 24.61
N MET A 250 19.25 9.15 23.39
CA MET A 250 20.05 8.55 22.31
C MET A 250 20.66 9.59 21.35
N TYR A 251 20.31 10.86 21.51
CA TYR A 251 20.82 11.98 20.73
C TYR A 251 22.22 12.40 21.15
#